data_b3acf463465b6ed54fc04010ba37bffa
#
_entry.id   b3acf463465b6ed54fc04010ba37bffa
#
_cell.length_a   1.000
_cell.length_b   1.000
_cell.length_c   1.000
_cell.angle_alpha   90.00
_cell.angle_beta   90.00
_cell.angle_gamma   90.00
#
_symmetry.space_group_name_H-M   'P 1'
#
loop_
_entity.id
_entity.type
_entity.pdbx_description
1 polymer ?
#
loop_
_entity_poly.entity_id
_entity_poly.type
_entity_poly.pdbx_seq_one_letter_code
_entity_poly.pdbx_strand_id
1 'polypeptide(L)'
;MKVTFEGFDRITADPAVLEGKPCVRDMRLSVQRILNVLASNPSWADLRKDYPELEDEDVRQVLGFAAASLGDRVVPLNTPAA
;
A
#
# COMPACT_ATOMS: atom_id res chain seq x y z
N MET A 1 5.24 -1.59 -19.09
CA MET A 1 4.64 -0.26 -19.09
C MET A 1 4.24 0.12 -17.68
N LYS A 2 4.68 1.29 -17.23
CA LYS A 2 4.40 1.72 -15.88
C LYS A 2 3.06 2.44 -15.80
N VAL A 3 2.25 2.07 -14.84
CA VAL A 3 0.95 2.69 -14.61
C VAL A 3 1.05 3.55 -13.37
N THR A 4 0.49 4.75 -13.42
CA THR A 4 0.40 5.62 -12.26
C THR A 4 -1.07 5.75 -11.88
N PHE A 5 -1.31 6.26 -10.67
CA PHE A 5 -2.67 6.35 -10.14
C PHE A 5 -2.97 7.78 -9.77
N GLU A 6 -4.10 8.28 -10.24
CA GLU A 6 -4.50 9.65 -9.97
C GLU A 6 -4.65 9.87 -8.48
N GLY A 7 -4.04 10.91 -7.97
CA GLY A 7 -4.08 11.22 -6.54
C GLY A 7 -3.01 10.52 -5.72
N PHE A 8 -2.25 9.60 -6.33
CA PHE A 8 -1.22 8.84 -5.62
C PHE A 8 0.02 8.79 -6.47
N ASP A 9 0.70 9.92 -6.57
CA ASP A 9 1.83 10.04 -7.48
C ASP A 9 3.04 9.22 -7.07
N ARG A 10 3.03 8.65 -5.87
CA ARG A 10 4.12 7.80 -5.42
C ARG A 10 3.81 6.31 -5.54
N ILE A 11 2.63 5.97 -6.02
CA ILE A 11 2.26 4.57 -6.20
C ILE A 11 2.27 4.27 -7.69
N THR A 12 3.00 3.23 -8.06
CA THR A 12 3.10 2.83 -9.47
C THR A 12 2.91 1.32 -9.60
N ALA A 13 2.53 0.89 -10.77
CA ALA A 13 2.45 -0.52 -11.09
C ALA A 13 3.10 -0.74 -12.43
N ASP A 14 3.94 -1.77 -12.52
CA ASP A 14 4.67 -2.09 -13.74
C ASP A 14 4.68 -3.60 -13.87
N PRO A 15 4.17 -4.16 -14.98
CA PRO A 15 4.16 -5.62 -15.14
C PRO A 15 5.53 -6.26 -14.97
N ALA A 16 6.59 -5.51 -15.20
CA ALA A 16 7.94 -6.03 -15.06
C ALA A 16 8.43 -6.02 -13.62
N VAL A 17 7.65 -5.44 -12.71
CA VAL A 17 8.05 -5.32 -11.30
C VAL A 17 7.00 -5.98 -10.44
N LEU A 18 7.39 -7.02 -9.72
CA LEU A 18 6.49 -7.73 -8.80
C LEU A 18 5.16 -8.08 -9.44
N GLU A 19 5.21 -8.50 -10.71
CA GLU A 19 4.04 -8.96 -11.44
C GLU A 19 2.93 -7.92 -11.56
N GLY A 20 3.32 -6.65 -11.57
CA GLY A 20 2.35 -5.58 -11.74
C GLY A 20 1.65 -5.13 -10.47
N LYS A 21 2.09 -5.59 -9.32
CA LYS A 21 1.50 -5.13 -8.06
C LYS A 21 1.81 -3.66 -7.82
N PRO A 22 0.90 -2.91 -7.23
CA PRO A 22 1.20 -1.52 -6.88
C PRO A 22 2.38 -1.45 -5.92
N CYS A 23 3.30 -0.58 -6.23
CA CYS A 23 4.54 -0.42 -5.46
C CYS A 23 4.79 1.04 -5.16
N VAL A 24 5.64 1.27 -4.17
CA VAL A 24 6.05 2.62 -3.83
C VAL A 24 7.19 3.03 -4.76
N ARG A 25 6.94 4.05 -5.56
CA ARG A 25 7.91 4.59 -6.49
C ARG A 25 8.60 3.45 -7.25
N ASP A 26 9.92 3.44 -7.29
CA ASP A 26 10.65 2.38 -7.98
C ASP A 26 11.41 1.52 -6.97
N MET A 27 10.86 1.38 -5.78
CA MET A 27 11.56 0.68 -4.71
C MET A 27 11.41 -0.83 -4.73
N ARG A 28 10.60 -1.37 -5.63
CA ARG A 28 10.25 -2.80 -5.66
C ARG A 28 9.67 -3.24 -4.31
N LEU A 29 8.95 -2.33 -3.69
CA LEU A 29 8.32 -2.55 -2.38
C LEU A 29 6.83 -2.33 -2.59
N SER A 30 6.06 -3.40 -2.47
CA SER A 30 4.64 -3.33 -2.78
C SER A 30 3.85 -2.67 -1.66
N VAL A 31 2.74 -2.07 -2.03
CA VAL A 31 1.77 -1.54 -1.08
C VAL A 31 1.35 -2.64 -0.12
N GLN A 32 1.08 -3.82 -0.65
CA GLN A 32 0.66 -4.96 0.16
C GLN A 32 1.70 -5.31 1.22
N ARG A 33 2.98 -5.27 0.84
CA ARG A 33 4.05 -5.59 1.78
C ARG A 33 4.09 -4.61 2.94
N ILE A 34 3.97 -3.33 2.63
CA ILE A 34 3.98 -2.30 3.67
C ILE A 34 2.80 -2.50 4.62
N LEU A 35 1.62 -2.78 4.05
CA LEU A 35 0.44 -2.99 4.86
C LEU A 35 0.60 -4.21 5.77
N ASN A 36 1.18 -5.28 5.25
CA ASN A 36 1.40 -6.48 6.05
C ASN A 36 2.39 -6.23 7.19
N VAL A 37 3.45 -5.48 6.91
CA VAL A 37 4.42 -5.16 7.94
C VAL A 37 3.77 -4.33 9.04
N LEU A 38 2.98 -3.32 8.65
CA LEU A 38 2.29 -2.47 9.63
C LEU A 38 1.23 -3.24 10.39
N ALA A 39 0.61 -4.23 9.77
CA ALA A 39 -0.37 -5.06 10.47
C ALA A 39 0.29 -5.89 11.57
N SER A 40 1.51 -6.34 11.33
CA SER A 40 2.24 -7.11 12.33
C SER A 40 2.85 -6.22 13.41
N ASN A 41 3.28 -5.03 13.02
CA ASN A 41 3.93 -4.10 13.94
C ASN A 41 3.64 -2.68 13.46
N PRO A 42 2.62 -2.02 14.02
CA PRO A 42 2.20 -0.71 13.52
C PRO A 42 3.12 0.42 13.99
N SER A 43 4.40 0.22 13.93
CA SER A 43 5.38 1.21 14.32
C SER A 43 6.03 1.79 13.07
N TRP A 44 5.81 3.09 12.84
CA TRP A 44 6.46 3.79 11.72
C TRP A 44 7.96 3.84 11.91
N ALA A 45 8.40 3.97 13.17
CA ALA A 45 9.83 4.03 13.44
C ALA A 45 10.51 2.72 13.04
N ASP A 46 9.89 1.60 13.35
CA ASP A 46 10.45 0.31 12.99
C ASP A 46 10.38 0.07 11.49
N LEU A 47 9.31 0.51 10.85
CA LEU A 47 9.19 0.39 9.41
C LEU A 47 10.32 1.13 8.71
N ARG A 48 10.66 2.32 9.21
CA ARG A 48 11.72 3.10 8.61
C ARG A 48 13.09 2.52 8.84
N LYS A 49 13.27 1.76 9.92
CA LYS A 49 14.53 1.09 10.13
C LYS A 49 14.75 0.02 9.07
N ASP A 50 13.70 -0.69 8.71
CA ASP A 50 13.79 -1.74 7.71
C ASP A 50 13.85 -1.16 6.30
N TYR A 51 13.20 -0.04 6.07
CA TYR A 51 13.12 0.59 4.76
C TYR A 51 13.46 2.07 4.91
N PRO A 52 14.75 2.39 5.07
CA PRO A 52 15.15 3.78 5.38
C PRO A 52 14.85 4.77 4.26
N GLU A 53 14.58 4.28 3.07
CA GLU A 53 14.25 5.17 1.95
C GLU A 53 12.80 5.62 1.95
N LEU A 54 11.97 5.00 2.80
CA LEU A 54 10.58 5.41 2.87
C LEU A 54 10.45 6.78 3.53
N GLU A 55 9.60 7.60 2.94
CA GLU A 55 9.27 8.91 3.48
C GLU A 55 7.86 8.87 4.04
N ASP A 56 7.55 9.82 4.91
CA ASP A 56 6.21 9.89 5.50
C ASP A 56 5.13 9.95 4.43
N GLU A 57 5.38 10.71 3.37
CA GLU A 57 4.40 10.83 2.31
C GLU A 57 4.19 9.51 1.57
N ASP A 58 5.24 8.68 1.47
CA ASP A 58 5.08 7.35 0.87
C ASP A 58 4.07 6.54 1.67
N VAL A 59 4.22 6.54 2.98
CA VAL A 59 3.33 5.74 3.84
C VAL A 59 1.91 6.30 3.81
N ARG A 60 1.78 7.63 3.82
CA ARG A 60 0.45 8.24 3.71
C ARG A 60 -0.24 7.79 2.44
N GLN A 61 0.47 7.78 1.33
CA GLN A 61 -0.13 7.39 0.07
C GLN A 61 -0.44 5.91 0.02
N VAL A 62 0.39 5.08 0.64
CA VAL A 62 0.08 3.65 0.74
C VAL A 62 -1.25 3.44 1.47
N LEU A 63 -1.42 4.11 2.59
CA LEU A 63 -2.65 3.97 3.37
C LEU A 63 -3.85 4.52 2.62
N GLY A 64 -3.68 5.68 1.99
CA GLY A 64 -4.76 6.28 1.21
C GLY A 64 -5.13 5.45 0.00
N PHE A 65 -4.13 4.90 -0.68
CA PHE A 65 -4.36 4.04 -1.82
C PHE A 65 -5.14 2.80 -1.43
N ALA A 66 -4.77 2.19 -0.31
CA ALA A 66 -5.49 1.01 0.19
C ALA A 66 -6.94 1.36 0.51
N ALA A 67 -7.15 2.50 1.16
CA ALA A 67 -8.51 2.93 1.48
C ALA A 67 -9.32 3.16 0.22
N ALA A 68 -8.73 3.81 -0.77
CA ALA A 68 -9.43 4.07 -2.03
C ALA A 68 -9.74 2.78 -2.77
N SER A 69 -8.86 1.79 -2.66
CA SER A 69 -9.06 0.50 -3.33
C SER A 69 -10.23 -0.27 -2.72
N LEU A 70 -10.48 -0.08 -1.45
CA LEU A 70 -11.62 -0.72 -0.80
C LEU A 70 -12.92 -0.01 -1.13
N GLY A 71 -12.84 1.27 -1.43
CA GLY A 71 -14.02 2.05 -1.76
C GLY A 71 -15.02 2.02 -0.62
N ASP A 72 -16.29 2.05 -0.97
CA ASP A 72 -17.34 1.96 0.03
C ASP A 72 -17.80 0.54 0.28
N ARG A 73 -17.04 -0.42 -0.20
CA ARG A 73 -17.46 -1.78 -0.04
C ARG A 73 -17.10 -2.27 1.30
N VAL A 74 -17.98 -2.15 2.21
CA VAL A 74 -17.83 -2.74 3.52
C VAL A 74 -18.67 -3.98 3.54
N VAL A 75 -18.02 -5.11 3.64
CA VAL A 75 -18.72 -6.38 3.76
C VAL A 75 -18.80 -6.71 5.23
N PRO A 76 -20.01 -6.72 5.80
CA PRO A 76 -20.14 -7.03 7.23
C PRO A 76 -19.65 -8.44 7.51
N LEU A 77 -18.82 -8.55 8.51
CA LEU A 77 -18.28 -9.83 8.85
C LEU A 77 -19.28 -10.76 9.54
N ASN A 78 -20.23 -10.17 10.22
CA ASN A 78 -21.20 -11.01 10.85
C ASN A 78 -22.48 -10.77 10.19
N THR A 79 -22.53 -10.99 8.99
CA THR A 79 -23.72 -11.01 8.38
C THR A 79 -24.52 -11.87 9.17
N PRO A 80 -25.48 -11.44 9.60
CA PRO A 80 -26.33 -12.20 10.38
C PRO A 80 -26.80 -13.16 9.49
N ALA A 81 -26.32 -13.75 9.45
CA ALA A 81 -26.80 -14.51 8.94
C ALA A 81 -27.90 -14.49 9.29
N ALA A 82 -27.92 -13.99 9.34
CA ALA A 82 -28.46 -13.97 9.71
C ALA A 82 -28.51 -14.21 9.86
#